data_7f521d0ecac1db18b52cfbdd22724b70
#
_entry.id   7f521d0ecac1db18b52cfbdd22724b70
#
_cell.length_a   1.000
_cell.length_b   1.000
_cell.length_c   1.000
_cell.angle_alpha   90.00
_cell.angle_beta   90.00
_cell.angle_gamma   90.00
#
_symmetry.space_group_name_H-M   'P 1'
#
loop_
_entity.id
_entity.type
_entity.pdbx_description
1 polymer ?
#
loop_
_entity_poly.entity_id
_entity_poly.type
_entity_poly.pdbx_seq_one_letter_code
_entity_poly.pdbx_strand_id
1 'polypeptide(L)'
;MDSVNLTDNFLIAMPTLEDPYFSHALVYICEHNDNGALGIIVNRPIDMNLAGLFDKIDIKLDAENLANLPVYFGGPVQLDRGFVLHRPIGQWQSTLAINSEIGLTSSRDVLTSVGSAGLPAEILVTL
;
A
#
# COMPACT_ATOMS: atom_id res chain seq x y z
N MET A 1 16.55 -22.35 16.49
CA MET A 1 15.08 -22.26 16.52
C MET A 1 14.60 -21.47 15.32
N ASP A 2 13.69 -22.04 14.58
CA ASP A 2 13.24 -21.40 13.37
C ASP A 2 12.22 -20.32 13.69
N SER A 3 12.47 -19.10 13.19
CA SER A 3 11.50 -18.03 13.28
C SER A 3 10.49 -18.18 12.14
N VAL A 4 9.24 -17.91 12.43
CA VAL A 4 8.18 -17.91 11.40
C VAL A 4 8.29 -16.63 10.59
N ASN A 5 8.41 -16.76 9.27
CA ASN A 5 8.40 -15.62 8.37
C ASN A 5 6.98 -15.45 7.81
N LEU A 6 6.34 -14.35 8.18
CA LEU A 6 4.99 -14.05 7.79
C LEU A 6 4.89 -13.18 6.52
N THR A 7 6.00 -12.89 5.86
CA THR A 7 6.01 -12.11 4.63
C THR A 7 5.05 -12.73 3.61
N ASP A 8 4.32 -11.88 2.91
CA ASP A 8 3.33 -12.29 1.89
C ASP A 8 2.12 -13.03 2.48
N ASN A 9 1.85 -12.83 3.77
CA ASN A 9 0.68 -13.40 4.44
C ASN A 9 -0.21 -12.29 4.97
N PHE A 10 -1.47 -12.63 5.21
CA PHE A 10 -2.43 -11.73 5.83
C PHE A 10 -2.61 -12.05 7.30
N LEU A 11 -2.76 -11.02 8.11
CA LEU A 11 -3.20 -11.13 9.49
C LEU A 11 -4.61 -10.53 9.58
N ILE A 12 -5.51 -11.27 10.20
CA ILE A 12 -6.89 -10.85 10.37
C ILE A 12 -7.08 -10.50 11.84
N ALA A 13 -7.55 -9.27 12.12
CA ALA A 13 -7.84 -8.86 13.47
C ALA A 13 -8.95 -9.72 14.08
N MET A 14 -8.80 -10.09 15.35
CA MET A 14 -9.83 -10.83 16.05
C MET A 14 -11.11 -9.98 16.16
N PRO A 15 -12.30 -10.58 16.02
CA PRO A 15 -13.56 -9.82 16.06
C PRO A 15 -13.77 -9.03 17.37
N THR A 16 -13.13 -9.48 18.46
CA THR A 16 -13.24 -8.82 19.76
C THR A 16 -12.22 -7.72 19.98
N LEU A 17 -11.32 -7.49 19.03
CA LEU A 17 -10.31 -6.44 19.15
C LEU A 17 -10.97 -5.06 19.06
N GLU A 18 -10.74 -4.23 20.07
CA GLU A 18 -11.34 -2.89 20.17
C GLU A 18 -10.38 -1.76 19.83
N ASP A 19 -9.18 -2.07 19.34
CA ASP A 19 -8.20 -1.07 18.96
C ASP A 19 -8.73 -0.18 17.84
N PRO A 20 -8.63 1.16 17.95
CA PRO A 20 -9.22 2.07 16.95
C PRO A 20 -8.59 1.96 15.57
N TYR A 21 -7.33 1.51 15.48
CA TYR A 21 -6.66 1.37 14.20
C TYR A 21 -6.79 -0.03 13.59
N PHE A 22 -6.79 -1.06 14.43
CA PHE A 22 -6.72 -2.44 13.97
C PHE A 22 -8.02 -3.23 14.07
N SER A 23 -9.06 -2.65 14.69
CA SER A 23 -10.36 -3.31 14.78
C SER A 23 -10.87 -3.66 13.38
N HIS A 24 -11.20 -4.92 13.15
CA HIS A 24 -11.66 -5.47 11.87
C HIS A 24 -10.66 -5.29 10.71
N ALA A 25 -9.39 -5.03 11.02
CA ALA A 25 -8.38 -4.81 9.99
C ALA A 25 -7.91 -6.11 9.36
N LEU A 26 -7.67 -6.04 8.05
CA LEU A 26 -6.92 -7.05 7.31
C LEU A 26 -5.55 -6.45 7.01
N VAL A 27 -4.50 -7.05 7.55
CA VAL A 27 -3.13 -6.55 7.43
C VAL A 27 -2.34 -7.48 6.50
N TYR A 28 -1.74 -6.89 5.47
CA TYR A 28 -0.84 -7.61 4.58
C TYR A 28 0.60 -7.41 5.03
N ILE A 29 1.30 -8.50 5.32
CA ILE A 29 2.69 -8.46 5.80
C ILE A 29 3.63 -8.36 4.61
N CYS A 30 4.24 -7.20 4.44
CA CYS A 30 5.11 -6.91 3.32
C CYS A 30 6.55 -7.35 3.56
N GLU A 31 6.99 -7.33 4.82
CA GLU A 31 8.33 -7.78 5.22
C GLU A 31 8.27 -8.28 6.65
N HIS A 32 8.96 -9.35 6.94
CA HIS A 32 9.09 -9.87 8.29
C HIS A 32 10.47 -10.51 8.46
N ASN A 33 11.22 -10.06 9.46
CA ASN A 33 12.55 -10.57 9.77
C ASN A 33 12.81 -10.39 11.27
N ASP A 34 14.04 -10.71 11.70
CA ASP A 34 14.42 -10.64 13.11
C ASP A 34 14.36 -9.21 13.68
N ASN A 35 14.39 -8.20 12.83
CA ASN A 35 14.33 -6.80 13.24
C ASN A 35 12.91 -6.27 13.36
N GLY A 36 11.91 -7.05 12.96
CA GLY A 36 10.51 -6.65 13.04
C GLY A 36 9.73 -6.99 11.78
N ALA A 37 8.59 -6.34 11.62
CA ALA A 37 7.71 -6.56 10.49
C ALA A 37 7.15 -5.25 9.97
N LEU A 38 6.93 -5.19 8.66
CA LEU A 38 6.20 -4.11 7.99
C LEU A 38 4.92 -4.69 7.42
N GLY A 39 3.79 -4.20 7.91
CA GLY A 39 2.48 -4.58 7.41
C GLY A 39 1.67 -3.36 7.05
N ILE A 40 0.74 -3.51 6.11
CA ILE A 40 -0.19 -2.45 5.76
C ILE A 40 -1.62 -2.96 5.87
N ILE A 41 -2.52 -2.09 6.35
CA ILE A 41 -3.94 -2.37 6.39
C ILE A 41 -4.48 -2.17 4.97
N VAL A 42 -5.16 -3.19 4.42
CA VAL A 42 -5.59 -3.16 3.01
C VAL A 42 -7.11 -3.05 2.83
N ASN A 43 -7.87 -2.97 3.91
CA ASN A 43 -9.33 -2.96 3.85
C ASN A 43 -9.96 -1.73 4.51
N ARG A 44 -9.23 -0.64 4.65
CA ARG A 44 -9.76 0.57 5.30
C ARG A 44 -9.66 1.76 4.37
N PRO A 45 -10.64 1.96 3.48
CA PRO A 45 -10.63 3.14 2.61
C PRO A 45 -10.88 4.42 3.41
N ILE A 46 -10.23 5.50 2.97
CA ILE A 46 -10.50 6.83 3.50
C ILE A 46 -11.40 7.60 2.52
N ASP A 47 -11.89 8.75 2.96
CA ASP A 47 -12.77 9.58 2.12
C ASP A 47 -11.93 10.40 1.13
N MET A 48 -11.25 9.71 0.24
CA MET A 48 -10.40 10.30 -0.79
C MET A 48 -10.23 9.30 -1.93
N ASN A 49 -10.25 9.76 -3.18
CA ASN A 49 -9.93 8.94 -4.34
C ASN A 49 -8.58 9.34 -4.92
N LEU A 50 -8.10 8.63 -5.95
CA LEU A 50 -6.81 8.93 -6.57
C LEU A 50 -6.77 10.32 -7.18
N ALA A 51 -7.87 10.78 -7.78
CA ALA A 51 -7.92 12.13 -8.34
C ALA A 51 -7.64 13.18 -7.25
N GLY A 52 -8.27 13.02 -6.08
CA GLY A 52 -8.06 13.91 -4.96
C GLY A 52 -6.64 13.87 -4.41
N LEU A 53 -6.07 12.68 -4.31
CA LEU A 53 -4.69 12.52 -3.85
C LEU A 53 -3.70 13.16 -4.83
N PHE A 54 -3.86 12.89 -6.12
CA PHE A 54 -2.95 13.40 -7.15
C PHE A 54 -3.00 14.92 -7.23
N ASP A 55 -4.17 15.51 -7.03
CA ASP A 55 -4.32 16.96 -6.94
C ASP A 55 -3.53 17.53 -5.77
N LYS A 56 -3.59 16.88 -4.61
CA LYS A 56 -2.86 17.32 -3.41
C LYS A 56 -1.36 17.24 -3.55
N ILE A 57 -0.84 16.25 -4.25
CA ILE A 57 0.61 16.05 -4.41
C ILE A 57 1.14 16.62 -5.71
N ASP A 58 0.29 17.31 -6.46
CA ASP A 58 0.66 18.02 -7.69
C ASP A 58 1.25 17.08 -8.75
N ILE A 59 0.59 15.93 -8.93
CA ILE A 59 0.90 14.99 -10.01
C ILE A 59 -0.32 14.89 -10.92
N LYS A 60 -0.09 15.03 -12.23
CA LYS A 60 -1.16 14.94 -13.21
C LYS A 60 -1.65 13.50 -13.36
N LEU A 61 -2.95 13.29 -13.33
CA LEU A 61 -3.58 11.99 -13.53
C LEU A 61 -4.24 11.96 -14.91
N ASP A 62 -3.55 11.37 -15.89
CA ASP A 62 -4.06 11.22 -17.26
C ASP A 62 -4.89 9.95 -17.43
N ALA A 63 -4.71 8.97 -16.55
CA ALA A 63 -5.46 7.72 -16.58
C ALA A 63 -6.82 7.90 -15.91
N GLU A 64 -7.81 8.37 -16.65
CA GLU A 64 -9.13 8.73 -16.10
C GLU A 64 -9.85 7.55 -15.45
N ASN A 65 -9.61 6.34 -15.93
CA ASN A 65 -10.22 5.13 -15.36
C ASN A 65 -9.74 4.84 -13.94
N LEU A 66 -8.64 5.47 -13.49
CA LEU A 66 -8.11 5.29 -12.15
C LEU A 66 -8.56 6.39 -11.18
N ALA A 67 -9.19 7.45 -11.68
CA ALA A 67 -9.52 8.64 -10.88
C ALA A 67 -10.40 8.32 -9.66
N ASN A 68 -11.31 7.36 -9.80
CA ASN A 68 -12.27 7.01 -8.76
C ASN A 68 -11.79 5.90 -7.81
N LEU A 69 -10.59 5.36 -8.03
CA LEU A 69 -10.05 4.34 -7.13
C LEU A 69 -9.89 4.91 -5.72
N PRO A 70 -10.25 4.16 -4.68
CA PRO A 70 -10.12 4.65 -3.31
C PRO A 70 -8.66 4.71 -2.88
N VAL A 71 -8.37 5.61 -1.94
CA VAL A 71 -7.11 5.63 -1.19
C VAL A 71 -7.39 5.01 0.17
N TYR A 72 -6.43 4.27 0.69
CA TYR A 72 -6.60 3.51 1.93
C TYR A 72 -5.76 4.09 3.06
N PHE A 73 -6.20 3.83 4.30
CA PHE A 73 -5.40 4.07 5.49
C PHE A 73 -4.57 2.82 5.76
N GLY A 74 -3.25 2.92 5.58
CA GLY A 74 -2.36 1.76 5.68
C GLY A 74 -1.94 1.37 7.09
N GLY A 75 -2.21 2.21 8.06
CA GLY A 75 -1.86 1.96 9.46
C GLY A 75 -1.32 3.20 10.16
N PRO A 76 -1.19 3.16 11.50
CA PRO A 76 -0.75 4.33 12.26
C PRO A 76 0.74 4.61 12.17
N VAL A 77 1.55 3.64 11.75
CA VAL A 77 3.01 3.77 11.65
C VAL A 77 3.37 4.51 10.37
N GLN A 78 4.20 5.53 10.47
CA GLN A 78 4.65 6.35 9.33
C GLN A 78 3.48 7.06 8.62
N LEU A 79 2.68 7.78 9.40
CA LEU A 79 1.50 8.49 8.89
C LEU A 79 1.82 9.53 7.82
N ASP A 80 3.06 10.02 7.78
CA ASP A 80 3.54 11.01 6.81
C ASP A 80 4.03 10.39 5.49
N ARG A 81 3.95 9.06 5.36
CA ARG A 81 4.48 8.34 4.21
C ARG A 81 3.37 7.56 3.51
N GLY A 82 3.26 7.76 2.21
CA GLY A 82 2.37 6.97 1.37
C GLY A 82 3.09 5.77 0.77
N PHE A 83 2.31 4.73 0.47
CA PHE A 83 2.81 3.52 -0.17
C PHE A 83 1.90 3.11 -1.30
N VAL A 84 2.49 2.50 -2.33
CA VAL A 84 1.73 1.85 -3.40
C VAL A 84 2.07 0.36 -3.38
N LEU A 85 1.07 -0.47 -3.15
CA LEU A 85 1.16 -1.90 -3.31
C LEU A 85 0.78 -2.20 -4.76
N HIS A 86 1.63 -2.92 -5.50
CA HIS A 86 1.41 -3.06 -6.93
C HIS A 86 1.88 -4.40 -7.49
N ARG A 87 1.37 -4.72 -8.65
CA ARG A 87 1.75 -5.86 -9.46
C ARG A 87 1.70 -5.43 -10.95
N PRO A 88 2.72 -5.68 -11.75
CA PRO A 88 4.01 -6.31 -11.46
C PRO A 88 4.92 -5.42 -10.60
N ILE A 89 6.09 -5.95 -10.24
CA ILE A 89 7.02 -5.25 -9.35
C ILE A 89 7.59 -3.98 -9.98
N GLY A 90 8.05 -4.06 -11.24
CA GLY A 90 8.66 -2.90 -11.89
C GLY A 90 10.00 -2.49 -11.30
N GLN A 91 10.46 -1.29 -11.65
CA GLN A 91 11.77 -0.76 -11.23
C GLN A 91 11.64 0.67 -10.72
N TRP A 92 10.97 0.85 -9.61
CA TRP A 92 10.82 2.14 -8.95
C TRP A 92 11.93 2.32 -7.91
N GLN A 93 12.26 3.57 -7.53
CA GLN A 93 13.42 3.85 -6.69
C GLN A 93 13.39 3.15 -5.33
N SER A 94 12.25 3.19 -4.66
CA SER A 94 12.13 2.64 -3.30
C SER A 94 11.13 1.51 -3.29
N THR A 95 11.48 0.41 -3.96
CA THR A 95 10.60 -0.75 -4.11
C THR A 95 11.11 -1.92 -3.27
N LEU A 96 10.21 -2.43 -2.42
CA LEU A 96 10.40 -3.68 -1.69
C LEU A 96 9.68 -4.79 -2.45
N ALA A 97 10.40 -5.80 -2.91
CA ALA A 97 9.79 -6.97 -3.52
C ALA A 97 9.26 -7.89 -2.42
N ILE A 98 7.95 -8.08 -2.37
CA ILE A 98 7.31 -8.93 -1.36
C ILE A 98 7.39 -10.39 -1.81
N ASN A 99 7.10 -10.63 -3.09
CA ASN A 99 7.27 -11.92 -3.74
C ASN A 99 7.72 -11.69 -5.18
N SER A 100 7.65 -12.71 -6.04
CA SER A 100 8.11 -12.58 -7.43
C SER A 100 7.23 -11.65 -8.29
N GLU A 101 6.04 -11.30 -7.83
CA GLU A 101 5.07 -10.53 -8.60
C GLU A 101 4.66 -9.21 -7.94
N ILE A 102 4.68 -9.14 -6.60
CA ILE A 102 4.12 -8.04 -5.84
C ILE A 102 5.23 -7.21 -5.21
N GLY A 103 5.15 -5.91 -5.38
CA GLY A 103 6.07 -4.95 -4.78
C GLY A 103 5.34 -3.89 -3.99
N LEU A 104 6.05 -3.28 -3.05
CA LEU A 104 5.59 -2.13 -2.28
C LEU A 104 6.57 -0.98 -2.51
N THR A 105 6.08 0.14 -3.02
CA THR A 105 6.91 1.29 -3.35
C THR A 105 6.50 2.50 -2.53
N SER A 106 7.48 3.21 -1.99
CA SER A 106 7.25 4.45 -1.24
C SER A 106 7.77 5.69 -1.93
N SER A 107 8.35 5.57 -3.12
CA SER A 107 8.87 6.72 -3.86
C SER A 107 7.82 7.32 -4.78
N ARG A 108 8.01 8.61 -5.11
CA ARG A 108 7.07 9.38 -5.91
C ARG A 108 7.01 8.94 -7.38
N ASP A 109 8.07 8.32 -7.89
CA ASP A 109 8.17 7.91 -9.29
C ASP A 109 7.07 6.90 -9.70
N VAL A 110 6.66 6.02 -8.78
CA VAL A 110 5.56 5.10 -9.08
C VAL A 110 4.25 5.85 -9.31
N LEU A 111 3.98 6.89 -8.52
CA LEU A 111 2.76 7.69 -8.68
C LEU A 111 2.78 8.47 -9.99
N THR A 112 3.93 9.00 -10.37
CA THR A 112 4.07 9.68 -11.67
C THR A 112 3.78 8.71 -12.82
N SER A 113 4.26 7.49 -12.74
CA SER A 113 3.99 6.46 -13.75
C SER A 113 2.51 6.07 -13.80
N VAL A 114 1.87 5.93 -12.64
CA VAL A 114 0.43 5.67 -12.57
C VAL A 114 -0.34 6.80 -13.23
N GLY A 115 0.04 8.04 -12.96
CA GLY A 115 -0.64 9.21 -13.52
C GLY A 115 -0.52 9.33 -15.02
N SER A 116 0.66 9.05 -15.59
CA SER A 116 0.93 9.27 -17.02
C SER A 116 0.66 8.04 -17.89
N ALA A 117 0.97 6.84 -17.39
CA ALA A 117 0.92 5.62 -18.18
C ALA A 117 -0.05 4.57 -17.66
N GLY A 118 -0.63 4.79 -16.47
CA GLY A 118 -1.49 3.79 -15.82
C GLY A 118 -0.75 2.54 -15.38
N LEU A 119 0.55 2.63 -15.17
CA LEU A 119 1.41 1.52 -14.75
C LEU A 119 1.98 1.78 -13.36
N PRO A 120 2.09 0.75 -12.52
CA PRO A 120 1.77 -0.67 -12.73
C PRO A 120 0.27 -0.92 -12.95
N ALA A 121 -0.05 -2.06 -13.54
CA ALA A 121 -1.42 -2.37 -13.96
C ALA A 121 -2.39 -2.57 -12.79
N GLU A 122 -1.92 -3.14 -11.68
CA GLU A 122 -2.73 -3.36 -10.49
C GLU A 122 -2.10 -2.61 -9.32
N ILE A 123 -2.89 -1.76 -8.67
CA ILE A 123 -2.39 -0.91 -7.59
C ILE A 123 -3.38 -0.81 -6.44
N LEU A 124 -2.83 -0.60 -5.24
CA LEU A 124 -3.57 -0.19 -4.05
C LEU A 124 -2.73 0.91 -3.39
N VAL A 125 -3.29 2.10 -3.27
CA VAL A 125 -2.58 3.26 -2.73
C VAL A 125 -3.01 3.49 -1.29
N THR A 126 -2.03 3.62 -0.39
CA THR A 126 -2.28 3.88 1.04
C THR A 126 -1.58 5.17 1.48
N LEU A 127 -2.12 5.75 2.51
CA LEU A 127 -1.48 6.88 3.20
C LEU A 127 -1.10 6.50 4.62
#